data_26b53c7992df315df175fc6f4800e799
#
_entry.id   26b53c7992df315df175fc6f4800e799
#
_cell.length_a   1.000
_cell.length_b   1.000
_cell.length_c   1.000
_cell.angle_alpha   90.00
_cell.angle_beta   90.00
_cell.angle_gamma   90.00
#
_symmetry.space_group_name_H-M   'P 1'
#
loop_
_entity.id
_entity.type
_entity.pdbx_description
1 polymer ?
#
loop_
_entity_poly.entity_id
_entity_poly.type
_entity_poly.pdbx_seq_one_letter_code
_entity_poly.pdbx_strand_id
1 'polypeptide(L)'
;MSEKLGPAFNRLFSASVISNLSDGLLAVAAPLLAISLTRDPVLISLLSAFVMLPWLLFAIPIGLIVDRSDKRLLITFTNSMRFITAGLVALAVSTDHITIYWLLLATFIIGTCEVATDTATQSLIPVILEKKNFEKANSRLNIAETVIQNFIGAPLSGFLYASAIVLPFILNSLGFLIAAIFVFMIPAHLISHGSSVAVTDSEKKSFIGDIKFGLSYLWNDRPLRRLVATTTSLGFFYSLSTSTLILFITETLDLPTQYFGVLLAGAGSGAVLGGILTASLSKKFGRGAVLAVAIFISSITVLFQGLAPNYWVYGVIGFVSSFTITNWNISLMSCYQVLIPSELYGRIHGARRTFVWGVMPIGAFLGGVIAHSGLRLPLIIGGIATTLISLSAFRFVYRLGNQTSQGDHTEVIEGKN
;
A
#
# COMPACT_ATOMS: atom_id res chain seq x y z
N MET A 1 -13.93 -12.71 -26.86
CA MET A 1 -14.40 -11.33 -26.94
C MET A 1 -14.32 -10.72 -25.54
N SER A 2 -13.61 -9.60 -25.38
CA SER A 2 -13.47 -8.94 -24.06
C SER A 2 -14.82 -8.32 -23.67
N GLU A 3 -15.57 -8.95 -22.75
CA GLU A 3 -16.79 -8.34 -22.20
C GLU A 3 -16.47 -6.95 -21.63
N LYS A 4 -17.19 -5.93 -22.08
CA LYS A 4 -17.04 -4.55 -21.62
C LYS A 4 -17.68 -4.44 -20.24
N LEU A 5 -16.93 -3.93 -19.25
CA LEU A 5 -17.39 -3.78 -17.85
C LEU A 5 -18.43 -2.65 -17.65
N GLY A 6 -18.86 -2.00 -18.74
CA GLY A 6 -19.87 -0.94 -18.70
C GLY A 6 -19.35 0.47 -18.38
N PRO A 7 -20.15 1.51 -18.69
CA PRO A 7 -19.72 2.91 -18.57
C PRO A 7 -19.52 3.36 -17.10
N ALA A 8 -20.29 2.82 -16.15
CA ALA A 8 -20.15 3.14 -14.73
C ALA A 8 -18.80 2.67 -14.19
N PHE A 9 -18.42 1.43 -14.51
CA PHE A 9 -17.10 0.92 -14.12
C PHE A 9 -15.96 1.68 -14.80
N ASN A 10 -16.10 2.04 -16.07
CA ASN A 10 -15.06 2.80 -16.77
C ASN A 10 -14.83 4.16 -16.11
N ARG A 11 -15.89 4.85 -15.65
CA ARG A 11 -15.76 6.11 -14.91
C ARG A 11 -15.08 5.91 -13.56
N LEU A 12 -15.47 4.87 -12.80
CA LEU A 12 -14.84 4.50 -11.54
C LEU A 12 -13.37 4.16 -11.76
N PHE A 13 -13.04 3.38 -12.78
CA PHE A 13 -11.68 3.00 -13.13
C PHE A 13 -10.83 4.22 -13.52
N SER A 14 -11.36 5.13 -14.34
CA SER A 14 -10.66 6.37 -14.70
C SER A 14 -10.41 7.25 -13.48
N ALA A 15 -11.39 7.38 -12.58
CA ALA A 15 -11.22 8.08 -11.33
C ALA A 15 -10.13 7.43 -10.46
N SER A 16 -10.12 6.10 -10.35
CA SER A 16 -9.09 5.36 -9.62
C SER A 16 -7.69 5.55 -10.21
N VAL A 17 -7.55 5.48 -11.54
CA VAL A 17 -6.26 5.73 -12.23
C VAL A 17 -5.73 7.12 -11.90
N ILE A 18 -6.57 8.15 -11.97
CA ILE A 18 -6.17 9.54 -11.73
C ILE A 18 -5.88 9.77 -10.25
N SER A 19 -6.70 9.23 -9.34
CA SER A 19 -6.47 9.30 -7.89
C SER A 19 -5.15 8.63 -7.52
N ASN A 20 -4.89 7.41 -8.00
CA ASN A 20 -3.64 6.70 -7.74
C ASN A 20 -2.40 7.42 -8.33
N LEU A 21 -2.55 8.08 -9.49
CA LEU A 21 -1.50 8.95 -10.03
C LEU A 21 -1.19 10.08 -9.06
N SER A 22 -2.24 10.74 -8.54
CA SER A 22 -2.13 11.81 -7.56
C SER A 22 -1.46 11.34 -6.26
N ASP A 23 -1.85 10.16 -5.76
CA ASP A 23 -1.22 9.54 -4.59
C ASP A 23 0.28 9.27 -4.82
N GLY A 24 0.63 8.78 -6.01
CA GLY A 24 2.02 8.59 -6.42
C GLY A 24 2.82 9.91 -6.48
N LEU A 25 2.20 10.99 -6.93
CA LEU A 25 2.84 12.32 -6.88
C LEU A 25 3.13 12.75 -5.45
N LEU A 26 2.17 12.60 -4.54
CA LEU A 26 2.31 13.00 -3.14
C LEU A 26 3.32 12.13 -2.39
N ALA A 27 3.37 10.83 -2.68
CA ALA A 27 4.26 9.87 -2.04
C ALA A 27 5.76 10.25 -2.14
N VAL A 28 6.14 11.03 -3.15
CA VAL A 28 7.51 11.51 -3.36
C VAL A 28 7.64 13.00 -3.02
N ALA A 29 6.68 13.82 -3.44
CA ALA A 29 6.75 15.26 -3.21
C ALA A 29 6.68 15.61 -1.71
N ALA A 30 5.86 14.93 -0.91
CA ALA A 30 5.73 15.24 0.51
C ALA A 30 7.01 14.97 1.31
N PRO A 31 7.71 13.82 1.18
CA PRO A 31 9.02 13.63 1.80
C PRO A 31 10.09 14.61 1.31
N LEU A 32 10.14 14.93 0.01
CA LEU A 32 11.08 15.92 -0.53
C LEU A 32 10.82 17.32 0.03
N LEU A 33 9.56 17.71 0.17
CA LEU A 33 9.19 18.96 0.81
C LEU A 33 9.53 18.93 2.31
N ALA A 34 9.28 17.82 3.01
CA ALA A 34 9.60 17.69 4.43
C ALA A 34 11.08 17.93 4.72
N ILE A 35 12.00 17.39 3.92
CA ILE A 35 13.44 17.62 4.10
C ILE A 35 13.89 19.06 3.76
N SER A 36 13.12 19.83 2.99
CA SER A 36 13.37 21.24 2.78
C SER A 36 12.90 22.11 3.95
N LEU A 37 11.92 21.63 4.74
CA LEU A 37 11.32 22.33 5.88
C LEU A 37 12.01 22.01 7.20
N THR A 38 12.55 20.82 7.35
CA THR A 38 13.20 20.39 8.60
C THR A 38 14.27 19.32 8.34
N ARG A 39 15.25 19.24 9.25
CA ARG A 39 16.26 18.18 9.30
C ARG A 39 16.03 17.23 10.50
N ASP A 40 14.98 17.45 11.27
CA ASP A 40 14.64 16.60 12.40
C ASP A 40 14.12 15.23 11.90
N PRO A 41 14.85 14.13 12.16
CA PRO A 41 14.46 12.80 11.73
C PRO A 41 13.12 12.34 12.31
N VAL A 42 12.72 12.80 13.51
CA VAL A 42 11.43 12.45 14.12
C VAL A 42 10.29 13.08 13.33
N LEU A 43 10.37 14.38 13.01
CA LEU A 43 9.33 15.05 12.23
C LEU A 43 9.18 14.45 10.84
N ILE A 44 10.28 14.05 10.21
CA ILE A 44 10.25 13.38 8.90
C ILE A 44 9.67 11.97 9.01
N SER A 45 10.01 11.23 10.06
CA SER A 45 9.44 9.89 10.29
C SER A 45 7.94 9.93 10.61
N LEU A 46 7.47 11.01 11.27
CA LEU A 46 6.05 11.25 11.51
C LEU A 46 5.26 11.40 10.21
N LEU A 47 5.86 11.90 9.12
CA LEU A 47 5.20 11.94 7.82
C LEU A 47 4.83 10.52 7.36
N SER A 48 5.77 9.58 7.42
CA SER A 48 5.53 8.16 7.11
C SER A 48 4.51 7.52 8.05
N ALA A 49 4.56 7.86 9.34
CA ALA A 49 3.60 7.37 10.32
C ALA A 49 2.18 7.90 10.03
N PHE A 50 2.02 9.17 9.66
CA PHE A 50 0.73 9.82 9.41
C PHE A 50 0.05 9.34 8.12
N VAL A 51 0.81 8.83 7.14
CA VAL A 51 0.25 8.13 5.98
C VAL A 51 -0.47 6.84 6.40
N MET A 52 0.10 6.09 7.34
CA MET A 52 -0.43 4.79 7.77
C MET A 52 -1.42 4.87 8.94
N LEU A 53 -1.31 5.92 9.77
CA LEU A 53 -2.11 6.10 10.98
C LEU A 53 -3.62 6.12 10.73
N PRO A 54 -4.16 6.76 9.66
CA PRO A 54 -5.59 6.71 9.36
C PRO A 54 -6.12 5.29 9.14
N TRP A 55 -5.33 4.40 8.54
CA TRP A 55 -5.72 3.00 8.37
C TRP A 55 -5.86 2.27 9.70
N LEU A 56 -5.02 2.58 10.68
CA LEU A 56 -5.13 2.03 12.02
C LEU A 56 -6.36 2.57 12.77
N LEU A 57 -6.56 3.89 12.74
CA LEU A 57 -7.57 4.55 13.57
C LEU A 57 -8.97 4.49 12.96
N PHE A 58 -9.08 4.62 11.65
CA PHE A 58 -10.34 4.91 10.98
C PHE A 58 -10.83 3.82 10.02
N ALA A 59 -10.07 2.77 9.74
CA ALA A 59 -10.54 1.71 8.83
C ALA A 59 -11.90 1.12 9.29
N ILE A 60 -12.08 0.90 10.60
CA ILE A 60 -13.30 0.37 11.18
C ILE A 60 -14.45 1.39 11.15
N PRO A 61 -14.33 2.60 11.75
CA PRO A 61 -15.43 3.57 11.74
C PRO A 61 -15.78 4.04 10.32
N ILE A 62 -14.81 4.18 9.44
CA ILE A 62 -15.06 4.53 8.03
C ILE A 62 -15.83 3.41 7.31
N GLY A 63 -15.53 2.14 7.56
CA GLY A 63 -16.31 1.02 7.04
C GLY A 63 -17.81 1.15 7.38
N LEU A 64 -18.14 1.47 8.63
CA LEU A 64 -19.52 1.69 9.07
C LEU A 64 -20.19 2.91 8.39
N ILE A 65 -19.40 3.96 8.13
CA ILE A 65 -19.91 5.14 7.41
C ILE A 65 -20.18 4.77 5.94
N VAL A 66 -19.26 4.04 5.30
CA VAL A 66 -19.40 3.58 3.91
C VAL A 66 -20.65 2.73 3.72
N ASP A 67 -20.93 1.81 4.66
CA ASP A 67 -22.09 0.91 4.57
C ASP A 67 -23.42 1.67 4.62
N ARG A 68 -23.46 2.80 5.33
CA ARG A 68 -24.66 3.63 5.53
C ARG A 68 -24.78 4.81 4.57
N SER A 69 -23.75 5.08 3.78
CA SER A 69 -23.68 6.25 2.91
C SER A 69 -23.89 5.89 1.45
N ASP A 70 -24.33 6.86 0.68
CA ASP A 70 -24.22 6.81 -0.78
C ASP A 70 -22.73 6.81 -1.15
N LYS A 71 -22.24 5.66 -1.63
CA LYS A 71 -20.82 5.41 -1.91
C LYS A 71 -20.27 6.36 -2.97
N ARG A 72 -21.09 6.74 -3.97
CA ARG A 72 -20.73 7.73 -5.00
C ARG A 72 -20.49 9.10 -4.37
N LEU A 73 -21.45 9.58 -3.57
CA LEU A 73 -21.34 10.87 -2.91
C LEU A 73 -20.17 10.90 -1.92
N LEU A 74 -19.96 9.80 -1.21
CA LEU A 74 -18.83 9.69 -0.27
C LEU A 74 -17.49 9.76 -1.00
N ILE A 75 -17.28 9.00 -2.09
CA ILE A 75 -16.04 9.05 -2.89
C ILE A 75 -15.85 10.45 -3.50
N THR A 76 -16.94 11.08 -3.96
CA THR A 76 -16.87 12.45 -4.50
C THR A 76 -16.47 13.43 -3.42
N PHE A 77 -17.07 13.34 -2.22
CA PHE A 77 -16.75 14.21 -1.09
C PHE A 77 -15.29 14.06 -0.64
N THR A 78 -14.84 12.81 -0.47
CA THR A 78 -13.46 12.54 -0.02
C THR A 78 -12.42 13.01 -1.02
N ASN A 79 -12.64 12.80 -2.34
CA ASN A 79 -11.74 13.34 -3.36
C ASN A 79 -11.80 14.87 -3.43
N SER A 80 -12.96 15.51 -3.17
CA SER A 80 -13.06 16.97 -3.07
C SER A 80 -12.32 17.51 -1.87
N MET A 81 -12.35 16.84 -0.72
CA MET A 81 -11.55 17.18 0.45
C MET A 81 -10.05 17.05 0.18
N ARG A 82 -9.64 15.99 -0.52
CA ARG A 82 -8.24 15.79 -0.94
C ARG A 82 -7.80 16.89 -1.91
N PHE A 83 -8.65 17.28 -2.87
CA PHE A 83 -8.42 18.41 -3.77
C PHE A 83 -8.17 19.70 -3.00
N ILE A 84 -9.07 20.05 -2.06
CA ILE A 84 -8.94 21.28 -1.26
C ILE A 84 -7.68 21.25 -0.42
N THR A 85 -7.42 20.12 0.29
CA THR A 85 -6.25 19.99 1.16
C THR A 85 -4.95 20.09 0.36
N ALA A 86 -4.84 19.37 -0.76
CA ALA A 86 -3.67 19.44 -1.63
C ALA A 86 -3.49 20.83 -2.28
N GLY A 87 -4.60 21.49 -2.64
CA GLY A 87 -4.60 22.85 -3.15
C GLY A 87 -4.12 23.86 -2.11
N LEU A 88 -4.51 23.72 -0.86
CA LEU A 88 -4.01 24.54 0.25
C LEU A 88 -2.50 24.31 0.49
N VAL A 89 -2.03 23.07 0.38
CA VAL A 89 -0.59 22.79 0.43
C VAL A 89 0.14 23.48 -0.74
N ALA A 90 -0.37 23.35 -1.96
CA ALA A 90 0.21 24.00 -3.13
C ALA A 90 0.26 25.52 -2.97
N LEU A 91 -0.80 26.14 -2.45
CA LEU A 91 -0.87 27.56 -2.16
C LEU A 91 0.14 27.95 -1.08
N ALA A 92 0.22 27.20 0.02
CA ALA A 92 1.16 27.49 1.11
C ALA A 92 2.62 27.35 0.65
N VAL A 93 2.91 26.37 -0.24
CA VAL A 93 4.23 26.22 -0.88
C VAL A 93 4.55 27.43 -1.78
N SER A 94 3.59 27.87 -2.62
CA SER A 94 3.81 28.98 -3.54
C SER A 94 3.98 30.34 -2.86
N THR A 95 3.49 30.47 -1.63
CA THR A 95 3.56 31.69 -0.81
C THR A 95 4.62 31.64 0.29
N ASP A 96 5.45 30.59 0.32
CA ASP A 96 6.48 30.35 1.35
C ASP A 96 5.96 30.31 2.80
N HIS A 97 4.67 29.97 2.98
CA HIS A 97 4.04 29.86 4.30
C HIS A 97 3.87 28.41 4.79
N ILE A 98 4.37 27.45 4.02
CA ILE A 98 4.27 26.04 4.40
C ILE A 98 5.20 25.72 5.59
N THR A 99 4.69 24.94 6.54
CA THR A 99 5.48 24.40 7.65
C THR A 99 5.35 22.90 7.70
N ILE A 100 6.28 22.22 8.38
CA ILE A 100 6.22 20.75 8.54
C ILE A 100 4.92 20.31 9.22
N TYR A 101 4.39 21.07 10.17
CA TYR A 101 3.15 20.76 10.88
C TYR A 101 1.94 20.82 9.96
N TRP A 102 1.87 21.80 9.05
CA TRP A 102 0.84 21.87 8.02
C TRP A 102 0.92 20.71 7.05
N LEU A 103 2.12 20.30 6.66
CA LEU A 103 2.34 19.14 5.79
C LEU A 103 1.90 17.85 6.48
N LEU A 104 2.23 17.65 7.76
CA LEU A 104 1.79 16.51 8.56
C LEU A 104 0.25 16.44 8.67
N LEU A 105 -0.39 17.58 8.98
CA LEU A 105 -1.85 17.67 9.04
C LEU A 105 -2.50 17.36 7.70
N ALA A 106 -1.99 17.92 6.61
CA ALA A 106 -2.49 17.68 5.27
C ALA A 106 -2.37 16.19 4.88
N THR A 107 -1.22 15.58 5.16
CA THR A 107 -0.98 14.15 4.90
C THR A 107 -1.96 13.27 5.67
N PHE A 108 -2.24 13.59 6.94
CA PHE A 108 -3.21 12.88 7.75
C PHE A 108 -4.64 13.00 7.22
N ILE A 109 -5.05 14.21 6.80
CA ILE A 109 -6.39 14.44 6.20
C ILE A 109 -6.51 13.68 4.89
N ILE A 110 -5.51 13.79 4.00
CA ILE A 110 -5.50 13.10 2.70
C ILE A 110 -5.56 11.58 2.92
N GLY A 111 -4.75 11.03 3.83
CA GLY A 111 -4.76 9.60 4.16
C GLY A 111 -6.09 9.14 4.77
N THR A 112 -6.75 9.96 5.60
CA THR A 112 -8.08 9.64 6.14
C THR A 112 -9.12 9.57 5.02
N CYS A 113 -9.08 10.51 4.08
CA CYS A 113 -9.95 10.49 2.90
C CYS A 113 -9.62 9.30 1.98
N GLU A 114 -8.36 8.90 1.87
CA GLU A 114 -7.92 7.72 1.10
C GLU A 114 -8.55 6.43 1.64
N VAL A 115 -8.50 6.21 2.97
CA VAL A 115 -9.16 5.06 3.61
C VAL A 115 -10.65 4.99 3.23
N ALA A 116 -11.34 6.14 3.24
CA ALA A 116 -12.76 6.21 2.90
C ALA A 116 -13.00 5.97 1.39
N THR A 117 -12.17 6.56 0.53
CA THR A 117 -12.26 6.40 -0.93
C THR A 117 -12.05 4.94 -1.32
N ASP A 118 -11.02 4.28 -0.80
CA ASP A 118 -10.68 2.89 -1.12
C ASP A 118 -11.76 1.92 -0.64
N THR A 119 -12.23 2.11 0.61
CA THR A 119 -13.29 1.27 1.18
C THR A 119 -14.60 1.43 0.40
N ALA A 120 -14.97 2.66 0.07
CA ALA A 120 -16.17 2.94 -0.70
C ALA A 120 -16.07 2.43 -2.15
N THR A 121 -14.89 2.55 -2.79
CA THR A 121 -14.63 2.03 -4.15
C THR A 121 -14.80 0.52 -4.20
N GLN A 122 -14.22 -0.22 -3.25
CA GLN A 122 -14.38 -1.67 -3.17
C GLN A 122 -15.83 -2.06 -2.92
N SER A 123 -16.56 -1.32 -2.10
CA SER A 123 -17.97 -1.54 -1.80
C SER A 123 -18.92 -1.15 -2.96
N LEU A 124 -18.46 -0.32 -3.90
CA LEU A 124 -19.23 0.09 -5.07
C LEU A 124 -19.19 -0.96 -6.20
N ILE A 125 -18.14 -1.76 -6.29
CA ILE A 125 -17.97 -2.79 -7.34
C ILE A 125 -19.18 -3.73 -7.42
N PRO A 126 -19.63 -4.37 -6.31
CA PRO A 126 -20.77 -5.30 -6.36
C PRO A 126 -22.10 -4.62 -6.65
N VAL A 127 -22.18 -3.30 -6.53
CA VAL A 127 -23.38 -2.53 -6.87
C VAL A 127 -23.50 -2.26 -8.38
N ILE A 128 -22.36 -2.03 -9.04
CA ILE A 128 -22.32 -1.63 -10.45
C ILE A 128 -21.99 -2.77 -11.42
N LEU A 129 -21.59 -3.95 -10.92
CA LEU A 129 -21.19 -5.09 -11.74
C LEU A 129 -21.85 -6.39 -11.28
N GLU A 130 -21.99 -7.33 -12.21
CA GLU A 130 -22.39 -8.71 -11.94
C GLU A 130 -21.20 -9.51 -11.36
N LYS A 131 -21.49 -10.52 -10.52
CA LYS A 131 -20.48 -11.36 -9.82
C LYS A 131 -19.39 -11.91 -10.76
N LYS A 132 -19.77 -12.34 -11.99
CA LYS A 132 -18.82 -12.89 -12.98
C LYS A 132 -17.71 -11.91 -13.37
N ASN A 133 -17.91 -10.60 -13.17
CA ASN A 133 -16.98 -9.53 -13.55
C ASN A 133 -16.14 -9.00 -12.39
N PHE A 134 -16.36 -9.44 -11.14
CA PHE A 134 -15.68 -8.91 -9.94
C PHE A 134 -14.18 -9.11 -10.00
N GLU A 135 -13.73 -10.32 -10.35
CA GLU A 135 -12.31 -10.64 -10.45
C GLU A 135 -11.58 -9.73 -11.45
N LYS A 136 -12.17 -9.55 -12.63
CA LYS A 136 -11.63 -8.69 -13.69
C LYS A 136 -11.60 -7.21 -13.27
N ALA A 137 -12.63 -6.75 -12.57
CA ALA A 137 -12.71 -5.38 -12.06
C ALA A 137 -11.63 -5.12 -10.99
N ASN A 138 -11.54 -6.00 -9.99
CA ASN A 138 -10.55 -5.92 -8.93
C ASN A 138 -9.12 -6.00 -9.47
N SER A 139 -8.86 -6.90 -10.43
CA SER A 139 -7.56 -6.99 -11.09
C SER A 139 -7.16 -5.68 -11.77
N ARG A 140 -8.08 -5.03 -12.48
CA ARG A 140 -7.81 -3.74 -13.14
C ARG A 140 -7.53 -2.63 -12.13
N LEU A 141 -8.31 -2.55 -11.04
CA LEU A 141 -8.10 -1.55 -9.98
C LEU A 141 -6.75 -1.77 -9.28
N ASN A 142 -6.39 -3.01 -8.95
CA ASN A 142 -5.09 -3.32 -8.36
C ASN A 142 -3.91 -3.00 -9.30
N ILE A 143 -4.07 -3.23 -10.61
CA ILE A 143 -3.07 -2.82 -11.59
C ILE A 143 -2.95 -1.30 -11.62
N ALA A 144 -4.09 -0.56 -11.61
CA ALA A 144 -4.07 0.89 -11.56
C ALA A 144 -3.36 1.39 -10.30
N GLU A 145 -3.71 0.87 -9.12
CA GLU A 145 -3.06 1.19 -7.85
C GLU A 145 -1.55 0.93 -7.92
N THR A 146 -1.13 -0.27 -8.28
CA THR A 146 0.28 -0.65 -8.24
C THR A 146 1.09 0.04 -9.34
N VAL A 147 0.62 -0.01 -10.59
CA VAL A 147 1.40 0.49 -11.75
C VAL A 147 1.37 2.01 -11.82
N ILE A 148 0.19 2.61 -11.69
CA ILE A 148 0.05 4.06 -11.88
C ILE A 148 0.68 4.80 -10.71
N GLN A 149 0.41 4.38 -9.47
CA GLN A 149 0.94 5.05 -8.28
C GLN A 149 2.46 4.91 -8.18
N ASN A 150 2.98 3.68 -8.23
CA ASN A 150 4.38 3.42 -7.91
C ASN A 150 5.34 3.55 -9.10
N PHE A 151 4.86 3.23 -10.33
CA PHE A 151 5.75 3.22 -11.51
C PHE A 151 5.62 4.44 -12.41
N ILE A 152 4.51 5.17 -12.32
CA ILE A 152 4.30 6.38 -13.12
C ILE A 152 4.30 7.59 -12.20
N GLY A 153 3.44 7.62 -11.18
CA GLY A 153 3.26 8.77 -10.31
C GLY A 153 4.50 9.11 -9.50
N ALA A 154 5.12 8.13 -8.85
CA ALA A 154 6.28 8.38 -8.02
C ALA A 154 7.50 8.89 -8.81
N PRO A 155 7.94 8.28 -9.94
CA PRO A 155 9.02 8.85 -10.75
C PRO A 155 8.68 10.21 -11.36
N LEU A 156 7.44 10.38 -11.86
CA LEU A 156 6.98 11.65 -12.41
C LEU A 156 7.07 12.78 -11.37
N SER A 157 6.72 12.49 -10.12
CA SER A 157 6.79 13.45 -9.02
C SER A 157 8.22 13.99 -8.82
N GLY A 158 9.23 13.12 -8.87
CA GLY A 158 10.64 13.53 -8.75
C GLY A 158 11.04 14.53 -9.83
N PHE A 159 10.67 14.29 -11.09
CA PHE A 159 10.93 15.22 -12.20
C PHE A 159 10.19 16.55 -12.05
N LEU A 160 8.91 16.49 -11.68
CA LEU A 160 8.10 17.69 -11.47
C LEU A 160 8.64 18.54 -10.31
N TYR A 161 9.01 17.89 -9.20
CA TYR A 161 9.58 18.57 -8.03
C TYR A 161 10.92 19.25 -8.37
N ALA A 162 11.77 18.59 -9.16
CA ALA A 162 13.03 19.18 -9.62
C ALA A 162 12.81 20.38 -10.57
N SER A 163 11.71 20.42 -11.32
CA SER A 163 11.35 21.53 -12.20
C SER A 163 10.78 22.73 -11.44
N ALA A 164 9.84 22.47 -10.52
CA ALA A 164 9.34 23.45 -9.55
C ALA A 164 8.67 22.71 -8.39
N ILE A 165 9.02 23.09 -7.16
CA ILE A 165 8.56 22.44 -5.90
C ILE A 165 7.03 22.35 -5.83
N VAL A 166 6.32 23.37 -6.34
CA VAL A 166 4.85 23.45 -6.28
C VAL A 166 4.13 22.54 -7.28
N LEU A 167 4.77 22.18 -8.40
CA LEU A 167 4.11 21.44 -9.50
C LEU A 167 3.48 20.11 -9.09
N PRO A 168 4.16 19.22 -8.35
CA PRO A 168 3.55 17.96 -7.92
C PRO A 168 2.29 18.19 -7.10
N PHE A 169 2.26 19.20 -6.24
CA PHE A 169 1.11 19.51 -5.37
C PHE A 169 -0.08 20.09 -6.15
N ILE A 170 0.18 20.94 -7.16
CA ILE A 170 -0.88 21.43 -8.07
C ILE A 170 -1.49 20.27 -8.85
N LEU A 171 -0.64 19.43 -9.47
CA LEU A 171 -1.13 18.29 -10.26
C LEU A 171 -1.82 17.24 -9.40
N ASN A 172 -1.32 17.00 -8.18
CA ASN A 172 -1.98 16.17 -7.18
C ASN A 172 -3.38 16.69 -6.85
N SER A 173 -3.52 17.98 -6.58
CA SER A 173 -4.80 18.63 -6.31
C SER A 173 -5.76 18.49 -7.51
N LEU A 174 -5.33 18.88 -8.70
CA LEU A 174 -6.14 18.79 -9.91
C LEU A 174 -6.56 17.34 -10.22
N GLY A 175 -5.69 16.38 -9.98
CA GLY A 175 -6.01 14.97 -10.16
C GLY A 175 -7.15 14.52 -9.26
N PHE A 176 -7.16 14.90 -7.97
CA PHE A 176 -8.28 14.59 -7.08
C PHE A 176 -9.59 15.27 -7.50
N LEU A 177 -9.52 16.51 -8.02
CA LEU A 177 -10.69 17.19 -8.58
C LEU A 177 -11.26 16.40 -9.77
N ILE A 178 -10.41 16.00 -10.72
CA ILE A 178 -10.82 15.22 -11.89
C ILE A 178 -11.40 13.87 -11.45
N ALA A 179 -10.78 13.19 -10.47
CA ALA A 179 -11.30 11.95 -9.93
C ALA A 179 -12.69 12.14 -9.28
N ALA A 180 -12.89 13.22 -8.52
CA ALA A 180 -14.19 13.58 -7.95
C ALA A 180 -15.27 13.76 -9.06
N ILE A 181 -14.92 14.48 -10.13
CA ILE A 181 -15.83 14.70 -11.27
C ILE A 181 -16.21 13.38 -11.94
N PHE A 182 -15.23 12.48 -12.23
CA PHE A 182 -15.52 11.19 -12.85
C PHE A 182 -16.47 10.34 -12.01
N VAL A 183 -16.28 10.31 -10.69
CA VAL A 183 -17.17 9.56 -9.79
C VAL A 183 -18.54 10.23 -9.71
N PHE A 184 -18.60 11.55 -9.63
CA PHE A 184 -19.86 12.29 -9.64
C PHE A 184 -20.68 12.07 -10.91
N MET A 185 -20.04 11.82 -12.05
CA MET A 185 -20.71 11.49 -13.32
C MET A 185 -21.29 10.08 -13.37
N ILE A 186 -21.05 9.20 -12.38
CA ILE A 186 -21.70 7.88 -12.33
C ILE A 186 -23.20 8.08 -12.07
N PRO A 187 -24.10 7.48 -12.87
CA PRO A 187 -25.53 7.70 -12.72
C PRO A 187 -26.06 7.19 -11.37
N ALA A 188 -26.79 8.05 -10.65
CA ALA A 188 -27.33 7.73 -9.33
C ALA A 188 -28.31 6.55 -9.33
N HIS A 189 -29.09 6.37 -10.42
CA HIS A 189 -30.06 5.28 -10.52
C HIS A 189 -29.43 3.89 -10.52
N LEU A 190 -28.15 3.74 -10.94
CA LEU A 190 -27.44 2.48 -10.88
C LEU A 190 -27.06 2.09 -9.43
N ILE A 191 -27.03 3.06 -8.54
CA ILE A 191 -26.61 2.87 -7.14
C ILE A 191 -27.83 2.71 -6.23
N SER A 192 -28.93 3.40 -6.54
CA SER A 192 -30.17 3.35 -5.73
C SER A 192 -30.85 1.98 -5.74
N HIS A 193 -30.68 1.18 -6.78
CA HIS A 193 -31.22 -0.19 -6.84
C HIS A 193 -30.42 -1.21 -6.01
N GLY A 194 -29.17 -0.91 -5.65
CA GLY A 194 -28.34 -1.76 -4.80
C GLY A 194 -28.52 -1.51 -3.30
N SER A 195 -29.13 -0.39 -2.93
CA SER A 195 -29.31 -0.01 -1.50
C SER A 195 -30.49 -0.73 -0.80
N SER A 196 -31.23 -1.58 -1.50
CA SER A 196 -32.40 -2.28 -0.95
C SER A 196 -32.13 -3.69 -0.45
N VAL A 197 -30.86 -4.11 -0.32
CA VAL A 197 -30.56 -5.20 0.61
C VAL A 197 -30.63 -4.57 1.99
N ALA A 198 -31.85 -4.60 2.56
CA ALA A 198 -32.08 -4.20 3.94
C ALA A 198 -31.13 -5.02 4.81
N VAL A 199 -30.09 -4.33 5.33
CA VAL A 199 -29.24 -4.90 6.37
C VAL A 199 -30.15 -5.16 7.55
N THR A 200 -30.55 -6.42 7.73
CA THR A 200 -31.37 -6.83 8.86
C THR A 200 -30.63 -6.51 10.15
N ASP A 201 -31.35 -6.18 11.22
CA ASP A 201 -30.75 -5.79 12.52
C ASP A 201 -29.82 -6.88 13.11
N SER A 202 -29.90 -8.11 12.60
CA SER A 202 -28.97 -9.20 12.90
C SER A 202 -27.56 -9.00 12.30
N GLU A 203 -27.42 -8.26 11.17
CA GLU A 203 -26.10 -7.96 10.56
C GLU A 203 -25.39 -6.78 11.25
N LYS A 204 -26.13 -5.90 11.92
CA LYS A 204 -25.53 -4.79 12.72
C LYS A 204 -24.74 -5.28 13.95
N LYS A 205 -25.08 -6.46 14.49
CA LYS A 205 -24.29 -7.12 15.56
C LYS A 205 -23.01 -7.80 15.06
N SER A 206 -22.86 -7.93 13.76
CA SER A 206 -21.86 -8.77 13.11
C SER A 206 -20.48 -8.13 13.00
N PHE A 207 -20.32 -6.80 12.83
CA PHE A 207 -19.01 -6.23 12.46
C PHE A 207 -17.94 -6.38 13.55
N ILE A 208 -18.24 -6.02 14.79
CA ILE A 208 -17.34 -6.29 15.94
C ILE A 208 -17.22 -7.80 16.17
N GLY A 209 -18.31 -8.53 15.93
CA GLY A 209 -18.33 -10.00 15.92
C GLY A 209 -17.43 -10.57 14.82
N ASP A 210 -17.45 -10.00 13.63
CA ASP A 210 -16.65 -10.42 12.49
C ASP A 210 -15.16 -10.15 12.70
N ILE A 211 -14.80 -9.01 13.30
CA ILE A 211 -13.42 -8.74 13.71
C ILE A 211 -12.99 -9.70 14.82
N LYS A 212 -13.82 -9.89 15.87
CA LYS A 212 -13.54 -10.88 16.90
C LYS A 212 -13.40 -12.28 16.34
N PHE A 213 -14.27 -12.65 15.42
CA PHE A 213 -14.20 -13.93 14.74
C PHE A 213 -12.93 -14.07 13.90
N GLY A 214 -12.61 -13.07 13.07
CA GLY A 214 -11.39 -13.04 12.28
C GLY A 214 -10.12 -13.13 13.13
N LEU A 215 -10.10 -12.40 14.26
CA LEU A 215 -9.05 -12.45 15.27
C LEU A 215 -8.94 -13.83 15.91
N SER A 216 -10.08 -14.39 16.36
CA SER A 216 -10.12 -15.72 16.96
C SER A 216 -9.67 -16.79 15.98
N TYR A 217 -10.08 -16.69 14.72
CA TYR A 217 -9.67 -17.61 13.66
C TYR A 217 -8.15 -17.54 13.43
N LEU A 218 -7.59 -16.32 13.26
CA LEU A 218 -6.15 -16.09 13.10
C LEU A 218 -5.35 -16.62 14.30
N TRP A 219 -5.90 -16.52 15.51
CA TRP A 219 -5.21 -16.95 16.73
C TRP A 219 -5.25 -18.47 16.91
N ASN A 220 -6.33 -19.10 16.52
CA ASN A 220 -6.53 -20.55 16.67
C ASN A 220 -5.84 -21.36 15.57
N ASP A 221 -5.71 -20.81 14.36
CA ASP A 221 -4.99 -21.45 13.25
C ASP A 221 -3.49 -21.22 13.39
N ARG A 222 -2.75 -22.26 13.73
CA ARG A 222 -1.29 -22.18 13.97
C ARG A 222 -0.49 -21.67 12.76
N PRO A 223 -0.70 -22.16 11.53
CA PRO A 223 -0.06 -21.66 10.31
C PRO A 223 -0.34 -20.17 10.06
N LEU A 224 -1.61 -19.76 10.09
CA LEU A 224 -2.00 -18.37 9.87
C LEU A 224 -1.45 -17.45 10.96
N ARG A 225 -1.55 -17.84 12.23
CA ARG A 225 -0.98 -17.05 13.34
C ARG A 225 0.52 -16.81 13.18
N ARG A 226 1.28 -17.86 12.84
CA ARG A 226 2.73 -17.74 12.59
C ARG A 226 3.02 -16.83 11.40
N LEU A 227 2.26 -16.97 10.32
CA LEU A 227 2.42 -16.15 9.13
C LEU A 227 2.11 -14.68 9.41
N VAL A 228 0.99 -14.39 10.10
CA VAL A 228 0.61 -13.03 10.51
C VAL A 228 1.63 -12.42 11.46
N ALA A 229 2.09 -13.18 12.48
CA ALA A 229 3.13 -12.71 13.39
C ALA A 229 4.44 -12.37 12.64
N THR A 230 4.86 -13.22 11.70
CA THR A 230 6.04 -12.98 10.86
C THR A 230 5.87 -11.71 10.01
N THR A 231 4.75 -11.59 9.29
CA THR A 231 4.50 -10.43 8.40
C THR A 231 4.32 -9.14 9.20
N THR A 232 3.71 -9.18 10.39
CA THR A 232 3.58 -8.04 11.29
C THR A 232 4.93 -7.56 11.81
N SER A 233 5.77 -8.48 12.27
CA SER A 233 7.13 -8.14 12.73
C SER A 233 8.00 -7.59 11.60
N LEU A 234 7.92 -8.18 10.41
CA LEU A 234 8.62 -7.66 9.23
C LEU A 234 8.14 -6.28 8.84
N GLY A 235 6.81 -6.03 8.84
CA GLY A 235 6.22 -4.73 8.55
C GLY A 235 6.68 -3.65 9.53
N PHE A 236 6.73 -3.97 10.83
CA PHE A 236 7.22 -3.08 11.87
C PHE A 236 8.67 -2.65 11.63
N PHE A 237 9.58 -3.62 11.48
CA PHE A 237 11.00 -3.32 11.28
C PHE A 237 11.31 -2.73 9.90
N TYR A 238 10.55 -3.08 8.88
CA TYR A 238 10.64 -2.44 7.56
C TYR A 238 10.24 -0.97 7.64
N SER A 239 9.12 -0.65 8.31
CA SER A 239 8.68 0.72 8.52
C SER A 239 9.67 1.53 9.36
N LEU A 240 10.26 0.91 10.40
CA LEU A 240 11.35 1.49 11.19
C LEU A 240 12.56 1.83 10.30
N SER A 241 12.95 0.91 9.40
CA SER A 241 14.09 1.09 8.51
C SER A 241 13.91 2.22 7.51
N THR A 242 12.69 2.36 6.95
CA THR A 242 12.44 3.25 5.81
C THR A 242 11.92 4.62 6.20
N SER A 243 11.60 4.86 7.47
CA SER A 243 10.95 6.09 7.96
C SER A 243 11.75 7.37 7.70
N THR A 244 13.08 7.30 7.74
CA THR A 244 13.99 8.43 7.51
C THR A 244 14.83 8.25 6.26
N LEU A 245 14.37 7.38 5.34
CA LEU A 245 15.10 7.00 4.14
C LEU A 245 15.49 8.20 3.27
N ILE A 246 14.61 9.18 3.14
CA ILE A 246 14.86 10.36 2.33
C ILE A 246 16.05 11.16 2.86
N LEU A 247 16.14 11.35 4.20
CA LEU A 247 17.28 11.99 4.84
C LEU A 247 18.58 11.22 4.63
N PHE A 248 18.52 9.89 4.81
CA PHE A 248 19.68 9.04 4.59
C PHE A 248 20.22 9.16 3.16
N ILE A 249 19.34 9.12 2.16
CA ILE A 249 19.75 9.19 0.76
C ILE A 249 20.30 10.59 0.41
N THR A 250 19.69 11.65 0.92
CA THR A 250 20.09 13.03 0.58
C THR A 250 21.28 13.53 1.40
N GLU A 251 21.38 13.19 2.70
CA GLU A 251 22.42 13.73 3.58
C GLU A 251 23.60 12.79 3.79
N THR A 252 23.38 11.47 3.73
CA THR A 252 24.47 10.49 3.98
C THR A 252 25.06 9.97 2.68
N LEU A 253 24.25 9.84 1.63
CA LEU A 253 24.69 9.39 0.31
C LEU A 253 24.89 10.54 -0.67
N ASP A 254 24.61 11.79 -0.27
CA ASP A 254 24.76 13.02 -1.07
C ASP A 254 24.05 12.95 -2.43
N LEU A 255 22.85 12.31 -2.48
CA LEU A 255 22.09 12.24 -3.72
C LEU A 255 21.49 13.61 -4.08
N PRO A 256 21.83 14.20 -5.23
CA PRO A 256 21.14 15.39 -5.72
C PRO A 256 19.66 15.09 -5.97
N THR A 257 18.78 16.01 -5.54
CA THR A 257 17.30 15.80 -5.61
C THR A 257 16.79 15.49 -7.00
N GLN A 258 17.47 15.97 -8.05
CA GLN A 258 17.15 15.68 -9.45
C GLN A 258 17.30 14.21 -9.83
N TYR A 259 18.16 13.43 -9.16
CA TYR A 259 18.35 12.01 -9.40
C TYR A 259 17.43 11.11 -8.56
N PHE A 260 16.66 11.68 -7.64
CA PHE A 260 15.75 10.91 -6.80
C PHE A 260 14.72 10.13 -7.63
N GLY A 261 14.16 10.78 -8.67
CA GLY A 261 13.27 10.11 -9.62
C GLY A 261 13.91 8.93 -10.35
N VAL A 262 15.18 9.04 -10.72
CA VAL A 262 15.93 7.96 -11.37
C VAL A 262 16.13 6.77 -10.41
N LEU A 263 16.46 7.06 -9.16
CA LEU A 263 16.62 6.03 -8.12
C LEU A 263 15.32 5.25 -7.91
N LEU A 264 14.20 5.95 -7.81
CA LEU A 264 12.88 5.34 -7.70
C LEU A 264 12.48 4.55 -8.94
N ALA A 265 12.76 5.05 -10.13
CA ALA A 265 12.52 4.33 -11.38
C ALA A 265 13.34 3.03 -11.43
N GLY A 266 14.59 3.06 -10.94
CA GLY A 266 15.43 1.86 -10.79
C GLY A 266 14.78 0.83 -9.87
N ALA A 267 14.35 1.22 -8.67
CA ALA A 267 13.63 0.35 -7.75
C ALA A 267 12.31 -0.16 -8.36
N GLY A 268 11.57 0.74 -9.03
CA GLY A 268 10.34 0.42 -9.74
C GLY A 268 10.53 -0.65 -10.81
N SER A 269 11.58 -0.55 -11.62
CA SER A 269 11.89 -1.56 -12.66
C SER A 269 12.17 -2.95 -12.05
N GLY A 270 12.82 -3.00 -10.88
CA GLY A 270 12.98 -4.23 -10.11
C GLY A 270 11.64 -4.86 -9.73
N ALA A 271 10.69 -4.06 -9.23
CA ALA A 271 9.37 -4.55 -8.86
C ALA A 271 8.56 -5.04 -10.07
N VAL A 272 8.62 -4.36 -11.23
CA VAL A 272 7.98 -4.82 -12.49
C VAL A 272 8.53 -6.18 -12.90
N LEU A 273 9.85 -6.32 -12.95
CA LEU A 273 10.48 -7.59 -13.29
C LEU A 273 10.13 -8.68 -12.31
N GLY A 274 10.06 -8.35 -11.01
CA GLY A 274 9.57 -9.25 -9.96
C GLY A 274 8.16 -9.75 -10.28
N GLY A 275 7.24 -8.84 -10.60
CA GLY A 275 5.86 -9.17 -10.96
C GLY A 275 5.75 -10.10 -12.17
N ILE A 276 6.48 -9.79 -13.23
CA ILE A 276 6.49 -10.58 -14.47
C ILE A 276 7.07 -11.99 -14.23
N LEU A 277 8.14 -12.08 -13.45
CA LEU A 277 8.89 -13.34 -13.31
C LEU A 277 8.38 -14.24 -12.19
N THR A 278 7.57 -13.75 -11.23
CA THR A 278 7.10 -14.53 -10.07
C THR A 278 6.48 -15.87 -10.48
N ALA A 279 5.56 -15.86 -11.46
CA ALA A 279 4.90 -17.08 -11.92
C ALA A 279 5.88 -18.09 -12.52
N SER A 280 6.80 -17.63 -13.35
CA SER A 280 7.83 -18.47 -13.98
C SER A 280 8.81 -19.03 -12.96
N LEU A 281 9.23 -18.23 -11.98
CA LEU A 281 10.11 -18.66 -10.89
C LEU A 281 9.40 -19.68 -10.01
N SER A 282 8.13 -19.46 -9.66
CA SER A 282 7.33 -20.38 -8.87
C SER A 282 7.11 -21.72 -9.59
N LYS A 283 6.93 -21.69 -10.91
CA LYS A 283 6.83 -22.91 -11.72
C LYS A 283 8.15 -23.69 -11.78
N LYS A 284 9.29 -22.97 -11.86
CA LYS A 284 10.62 -23.58 -12.00
C LYS A 284 11.19 -24.12 -10.67
N PHE A 285 11.06 -23.36 -9.59
CA PHE A 285 11.71 -23.62 -8.31
C PHE A 285 10.74 -24.05 -7.20
N GLY A 286 9.44 -23.96 -7.45
CA GLY A 286 8.39 -24.19 -6.46
C GLY A 286 8.05 -22.91 -5.68
N ARG A 287 6.76 -22.74 -5.33
CA ARG A 287 6.24 -21.55 -4.59
C ARG A 287 6.94 -21.36 -3.24
N GLY A 288 7.21 -22.46 -2.53
CA GLY A 288 7.88 -22.40 -1.22
C GLY A 288 9.30 -21.88 -1.30
N ALA A 289 10.08 -22.27 -2.31
CA ALA A 289 11.43 -21.77 -2.51
C ALA A 289 11.42 -20.28 -2.86
N VAL A 290 10.56 -19.88 -3.80
CA VAL A 290 10.43 -18.45 -4.21
C VAL A 290 10.05 -17.60 -3.00
N LEU A 291 9.06 -18.04 -2.22
CA LEU A 291 8.59 -17.30 -1.05
C LEU A 291 9.70 -17.16 0.02
N ALA A 292 10.39 -18.24 0.38
CA ALA A 292 11.40 -18.23 1.42
C ALA A 292 12.67 -17.46 1.01
N VAL A 293 13.11 -17.62 -0.23
CA VAL A 293 14.29 -16.90 -0.75
C VAL A 293 13.98 -15.43 -0.93
N ALA A 294 12.81 -15.09 -1.45
CA ALA A 294 12.40 -13.70 -1.66
C ALA A 294 12.35 -12.91 -0.35
N ILE A 295 11.75 -13.47 0.72
CA ILE A 295 11.70 -12.78 2.02
C ILE A 295 13.10 -12.62 2.63
N PHE A 296 13.95 -13.63 2.50
CA PHE A 296 15.32 -13.56 3.02
C PHE A 296 16.16 -12.51 2.27
N ILE A 297 16.15 -12.54 0.93
CA ILE A 297 16.91 -11.56 0.13
C ILE A 297 16.36 -10.15 0.35
N SER A 298 15.04 -9.94 0.35
CA SER A 298 14.48 -8.62 0.60
C SER A 298 14.84 -8.09 2.00
N SER A 299 14.94 -8.95 2.99
CA SER A 299 15.33 -8.56 4.35
C SER A 299 16.81 -8.17 4.44
N ILE A 300 17.70 -8.98 3.86
CA ILE A 300 19.15 -8.70 3.90
C ILE A 300 19.52 -7.47 3.03
N THR A 301 18.78 -7.20 1.98
CA THR A 301 18.99 -5.99 1.16
C THR A 301 18.73 -4.71 1.95
N VAL A 302 17.79 -4.70 2.92
CA VAL A 302 17.60 -3.55 3.81
C VAL A 302 18.87 -3.26 4.63
N LEU A 303 19.52 -4.29 5.14
CA LEU A 303 20.80 -4.14 5.84
C LEU A 303 21.89 -3.57 4.93
N PHE A 304 22.03 -4.13 3.73
CA PHE A 304 23.03 -3.66 2.77
C PHE A 304 22.73 -2.25 2.23
N GLN A 305 21.46 -1.84 2.15
CA GLN A 305 21.10 -0.46 1.89
C GLN A 305 21.64 0.50 2.96
N GLY A 306 21.55 0.13 4.25
CA GLY A 306 22.13 0.91 5.36
C GLY A 306 23.65 0.98 5.32
N LEU A 307 24.31 -0.02 4.77
CA LEU A 307 25.77 -0.10 4.61
C LEU A 307 26.28 0.47 3.27
N ALA A 308 25.39 0.89 2.37
CA ALA A 308 25.77 1.38 1.04
C ALA A 308 26.76 2.55 1.14
N PRO A 309 27.87 2.52 0.39
CA PRO A 309 28.89 3.58 0.40
C PRO A 309 28.45 4.82 -0.40
N ASN A 310 27.57 4.65 -1.40
CA ASN A 310 27.08 5.71 -2.26
C ASN A 310 25.69 5.37 -2.82
N TYR A 311 25.04 6.34 -3.44
CA TYR A 311 23.68 6.19 -3.98
C TYR A 311 23.57 5.23 -5.18
N TRP A 312 24.65 4.99 -5.94
CA TRP A 312 24.63 4.00 -7.04
C TRP A 312 24.52 2.58 -6.50
N VAL A 313 25.35 2.23 -5.52
CA VAL A 313 25.29 0.93 -4.85
C VAL A 313 23.94 0.76 -4.15
N TYR A 314 23.45 1.82 -3.47
CA TYR A 314 22.11 1.85 -2.88
C TYR A 314 21.03 1.56 -3.93
N GLY A 315 21.09 2.17 -5.12
CA GLY A 315 20.14 1.98 -6.21
C GLY A 315 20.11 0.54 -6.73
N VAL A 316 21.30 -0.07 -6.93
CA VAL A 316 21.39 -1.48 -7.35
C VAL A 316 20.79 -2.42 -6.30
N ILE A 317 21.11 -2.21 -5.02
CA ILE A 317 20.51 -2.98 -3.92
C ILE A 317 18.99 -2.73 -3.87
N GLY A 318 18.55 -1.50 -4.09
CA GLY A 318 17.14 -1.11 -4.16
C GLY A 318 16.37 -1.83 -5.28
N PHE A 319 16.98 -2.00 -6.44
CA PHE A 319 16.43 -2.82 -7.53
C PHE A 319 16.20 -4.28 -7.08
N VAL A 320 17.23 -4.91 -6.49
CA VAL A 320 17.14 -6.29 -5.99
C VAL A 320 16.10 -6.41 -4.88
N SER A 321 16.06 -5.44 -3.95
CA SER A 321 15.08 -5.37 -2.87
C SER A 321 13.66 -5.32 -3.42
N SER A 322 13.39 -4.41 -4.37
CA SER A 322 12.07 -4.24 -4.97
C SER A 322 11.63 -5.46 -5.80
N PHE A 323 12.57 -6.09 -6.50
CA PHE A 323 12.33 -7.35 -7.20
C PHE A 323 11.88 -8.43 -6.24
N THR A 324 12.61 -8.63 -5.15
CA THR A 324 12.36 -9.73 -4.21
C THR A 324 11.13 -9.47 -3.33
N ILE A 325 10.90 -8.23 -2.86
CA ILE A 325 9.69 -7.92 -2.08
C ILE A 325 8.41 -8.09 -2.92
N THR A 326 8.45 -7.82 -4.22
CA THR A 326 7.32 -8.07 -5.12
C THR A 326 7.05 -9.56 -5.27
N ASN A 327 8.09 -10.39 -5.47
CA ASN A 327 7.94 -11.85 -5.50
C ASN A 327 7.36 -12.38 -4.18
N TRP A 328 7.82 -11.85 -3.03
CA TRP A 328 7.27 -12.17 -1.72
C TRP A 328 5.79 -11.84 -1.63
N ASN A 329 5.39 -10.62 -1.96
CA ASN A 329 4.01 -10.14 -1.82
C ASN A 329 3.03 -10.94 -2.68
N ILE A 330 3.37 -11.22 -3.94
CA ILE A 330 2.55 -12.01 -4.86
C ILE A 330 2.40 -13.45 -4.35
N SER A 331 3.50 -14.09 -4.01
CA SER A 331 3.49 -15.48 -3.53
C SER A 331 2.79 -15.61 -2.17
N LEU A 332 2.97 -14.64 -1.28
CA LEU A 332 2.31 -14.56 0.02
C LEU A 332 0.79 -14.43 -0.13
N MET A 333 0.33 -13.56 -1.04
CA MET A 333 -1.10 -13.39 -1.30
C MET A 333 -1.73 -14.68 -1.81
N SER A 334 -1.05 -15.40 -2.69
CA SER A 334 -1.49 -16.73 -3.16
C SER A 334 -1.58 -17.75 -2.02
N CYS A 335 -0.64 -17.72 -1.05
CA CYS A 335 -0.75 -18.58 0.14
C CYS A 335 -1.96 -18.24 1.00
N TYR A 336 -2.26 -16.95 1.22
CA TYR A 336 -3.45 -16.54 1.97
C TYR A 336 -4.75 -16.96 1.28
N GLN A 337 -4.82 -16.90 -0.06
CA GLN A 337 -6.00 -17.33 -0.82
C GLN A 337 -6.28 -18.81 -0.70
N VAL A 338 -5.24 -19.65 -0.55
CA VAL A 338 -5.40 -21.11 -0.33
C VAL A 338 -5.70 -21.46 1.13
N LEU A 339 -5.09 -20.73 2.08
CA LEU A 339 -5.22 -21.03 3.52
C LEU A 339 -6.54 -20.53 4.12
N ILE A 340 -7.16 -19.52 3.54
CA ILE A 340 -8.36 -18.89 4.08
C ILE A 340 -9.54 -19.29 3.20
N PRO A 341 -10.60 -19.93 3.78
CA PRO A 341 -11.83 -20.23 3.04
C PRO A 341 -12.42 -18.98 2.37
N SER A 342 -12.94 -19.11 1.15
CA SER A 342 -13.44 -18.00 0.33
C SER A 342 -14.51 -17.17 1.06
N GLU A 343 -15.38 -17.81 1.84
CA GLU A 343 -16.46 -17.19 2.60
C GLU A 343 -15.94 -16.28 3.74
N LEU A 344 -14.76 -16.60 4.27
CA LEU A 344 -14.13 -15.92 5.40
C LEU A 344 -13.01 -14.97 4.99
N TYR A 345 -12.63 -14.99 3.69
CA TYR A 345 -11.45 -14.28 3.21
C TYR A 345 -11.46 -12.79 3.55
N GLY A 346 -12.57 -12.09 3.32
CA GLY A 346 -12.69 -10.66 3.60
C GLY A 346 -12.50 -10.33 5.10
N ARG A 347 -13.12 -11.11 5.98
CA ARG A 347 -13.06 -10.90 7.45
C ARG A 347 -11.65 -11.14 8.00
N ILE A 348 -11.02 -12.23 7.57
CA ILE A 348 -9.68 -12.63 8.06
C ILE A 348 -8.61 -11.72 7.44
N HIS A 349 -8.75 -11.38 6.15
CA HIS A 349 -7.84 -10.48 5.47
C HIS A 349 -7.87 -9.06 6.08
N GLY A 350 -9.06 -8.55 6.42
CA GLY A 350 -9.23 -7.28 7.12
C GLY A 350 -8.55 -7.28 8.49
N ALA A 351 -8.81 -8.31 9.31
CA ALA A 351 -8.17 -8.46 10.63
C ALA A 351 -6.62 -8.52 10.51
N ARG A 352 -6.09 -9.31 9.56
CA ARG A 352 -4.67 -9.38 9.26
C ARG A 352 -4.09 -8.01 8.88
N ARG A 353 -4.76 -7.27 7.98
CA ARG A 353 -4.32 -5.95 7.51
C ARG A 353 -4.20 -4.98 8.68
N THR A 354 -5.15 -5.00 9.60
CA THR A 354 -5.13 -4.16 10.80
C THR A 354 -3.90 -4.44 11.67
N PHE A 355 -3.51 -5.69 11.87
CA PHE A 355 -2.29 -6.01 12.62
C PHE A 355 -1.02 -5.58 11.89
N VAL A 356 -0.89 -5.95 10.62
CA VAL A 356 0.34 -5.67 9.86
C VAL A 356 0.55 -4.17 9.69
N TRP A 357 -0.49 -3.44 9.31
CA TRP A 357 -0.38 -2.01 9.06
C TRP A 357 -0.47 -1.17 10.33
N GLY A 358 -1.18 -1.68 11.36
CA GLY A 358 -1.36 -0.96 12.62
C GLY A 358 -0.08 -0.78 13.44
N VAL A 359 0.91 -1.67 13.29
CA VAL A 359 2.20 -1.52 13.99
C VAL A 359 3.22 -0.66 13.20
N MET A 360 3.00 -0.44 11.91
CA MET A 360 3.94 0.30 11.05
C MET A 360 4.15 1.76 11.49
N PRO A 361 3.14 2.53 11.91
CA PRO A 361 3.34 3.89 12.43
C PRO A 361 4.26 3.93 13.65
N ILE A 362 4.15 2.91 14.53
CA ILE A 362 5.02 2.80 15.72
C ILE A 362 6.47 2.52 15.27
N GLY A 363 6.65 1.61 14.30
CA GLY A 363 7.95 1.35 13.70
C GLY A 363 8.56 2.61 13.09
N ALA A 364 7.78 3.35 12.29
CA ALA A 364 8.22 4.59 11.66
C ALA A 364 8.68 5.63 12.69
N PHE A 365 7.90 5.87 13.73
CA PHE A 365 8.24 6.80 14.81
C PHE A 365 9.55 6.41 15.50
N LEU A 366 9.69 5.13 15.89
CA LEU A 366 10.91 4.64 16.53
C LEU A 366 12.13 4.74 15.60
N GLY A 367 11.95 4.53 14.31
CA GLY A 367 13.00 4.73 13.32
C GLY A 367 13.49 6.19 13.28
N GLY A 368 12.58 7.15 13.39
CA GLY A 368 12.93 8.58 13.53
C GLY A 368 13.73 8.86 14.79
N VAL A 369 13.32 8.31 15.93
CA VAL A 369 14.05 8.47 17.20
C VAL A 369 15.46 7.88 17.10
N ILE A 370 15.61 6.68 16.55
CA ILE A 370 16.91 6.03 16.35
C ILE A 370 17.80 6.84 15.40
N ALA A 371 17.22 7.45 14.37
CA ALA A 371 17.94 8.23 13.36
C ALA A 371 18.65 9.47 13.94
N HIS A 372 18.24 9.99 15.10
CA HIS A 372 18.98 11.05 15.80
C HIS A 372 20.40 10.61 16.17
N SER A 373 20.61 9.33 16.45
CA SER A 373 21.95 8.79 16.76
C SER A 373 22.74 8.49 15.48
N GLY A 374 22.11 8.49 14.32
CA GLY A 374 22.74 8.29 13.02
C GLY A 374 21.75 7.78 11.98
N LEU A 375 21.74 8.42 10.81
CA LEU A 375 20.78 8.13 9.73
C LEU A 375 20.89 6.71 9.13
N ARG A 376 22.03 6.03 9.30
CA ARG A 376 22.25 4.63 8.90
C ARG A 376 21.61 3.63 9.86
N LEU A 377 21.47 4.00 11.14
CA LEU A 377 21.09 3.08 12.21
C LEU A 377 19.70 2.46 12.03
N PRO A 378 18.64 3.18 11.62
CA PRO A 378 17.35 2.57 11.37
C PRO A 378 17.40 1.44 10.32
N LEU A 379 18.13 1.66 9.22
CA LEU A 379 18.33 0.66 8.17
C LEU A 379 19.14 -0.55 8.67
N ILE A 380 20.19 -0.31 9.43
CA ILE A 380 21.04 -1.40 9.96
C ILE A 380 20.27 -2.22 11.00
N ILE A 381 19.65 -1.57 11.98
CA ILE A 381 18.91 -2.25 13.07
C ILE A 381 17.70 -3.00 12.48
N GLY A 382 16.90 -2.34 11.66
CA GLY A 382 15.75 -2.97 11.03
C GLY A 382 16.16 -4.04 10.03
N GLY A 383 17.25 -3.84 9.28
CA GLY A 383 17.81 -4.84 8.36
C GLY A 383 18.32 -6.08 9.08
N ILE A 384 19.01 -5.95 10.21
CA ILE A 384 19.41 -7.08 11.07
C ILE A 384 18.15 -7.80 11.58
N ALA A 385 17.20 -7.07 12.16
CA ALA A 385 15.99 -7.64 12.73
C ALA A 385 15.16 -8.39 11.67
N THR A 386 14.90 -7.77 10.50
CA THR A 386 14.17 -8.43 9.41
C THR A 386 14.91 -9.66 8.87
N THR A 387 16.23 -9.61 8.77
CA THR A 387 17.04 -10.75 8.34
C THR A 387 16.96 -11.91 9.35
N LEU A 388 17.05 -11.65 10.65
CA LEU A 388 16.91 -12.68 11.69
C LEU A 388 15.50 -13.28 11.71
N ILE A 389 14.46 -12.45 11.57
CA ILE A 389 13.07 -12.89 11.48
C ILE A 389 12.86 -13.77 10.24
N SER A 390 13.34 -13.34 9.07
CA SER A 390 13.21 -14.09 7.83
C SER A 390 13.96 -15.42 7.88
N LEU A 391 15.15 -15.45 8.49
CA LEU A 391 15.93 -16.67 8.69
C LEU A 391 15.22 -17.66 9.63
N SER A 392 14.67 -17.17 10.74
CA SER A 392 13.90 -18.00 11.70
C SER A 392 12.63 -18.58 11.09
N ALA A 393 11.97 -17.80 10.21
CA ALA A 393 10.76 -18.19 9.51
C ALA A 393 11.03 -19.00 8.23
N PHE A 394 12.27 -19.07 7.73
CA PHE A 394 12.62 -19.61 6.42
C PHE A 394 12.03 -21.02 6.18
N ARG A 395 12.31 -21.95 7.08
CA ARG A 395 11.82 -23.34 6.96
C ARG A 395 10.29 -23.43 7.02
N PHE A 396 9.67 -22.60 7.87
CA PHE A 396 8.22 -22.54 7.99
C PHE A 396 7.59 -22.04 6.68
N VAL A 397 8.08 -20.90 6.18
CA VAL A 397 7.59 -20.26 4.96
C VAL A 397 7.81 -21.15 3.74
N TYR A 398 8.96 -21.81 3.64
CA TYR A 398 9.25 -22.78 2.58
C TYR A 398 8.24 -23.93 2.55
N ARG A 399 7.98 -24.55 3.72
CA ARG A 399 7.01 -25.67 3.83
C ARG A 399 5.59 -25.21 3.51
N LEU A 400 5.19 -24.07 4.04
CA LEU A 400 3.87 -23.51 3.82
C LEU A 400 3.61 -23.22 2.32
N GLY A 401 4.56 -22.62 1.62
CA GLY A 401 4.45 -22.34 0.20
C GLY A 401 4.35 -23.61 -0.66
N ASN A 402 5.02 -24.70 -0.27
CA ASN A 402 4.91 -25.97 -0.98
C ASN A 402 3.57 -26.67 -0.70
N GLN A 403 3.07 -26.64 0.54
CA GLN A 403 1.75 -27.20 0.87
C GLN A 403 0.62 -26.48 0.13
N THR A 404 0.66 -25.17 0.05
CA THR A 404 -0.33 -24.38 -0.69
C THR A 404 -0.24 -24.56 -2.21
N SER A 405 0.91 -24.97 -2.74
CA SER A 405 1.05 -25.31 -4.16
C SER A 405 0.44 -26.68 -4.50
N GLN A 406 0.48 -27.64 -3.58
CA GLN A 406 -0.11 -28.96 -3.77
C GLN A 406 -1.64 -28.95 -3.66
N GLY A 407 -2.22 -28.09 -2.81
CA GLY A 407 -3.66 -27.88 -2.70
C GLY A 407 -4.30 -27.39 -4.01
N ASP A 408 -3.63 -26.49 -4.74
CA ASP A 408 -4.08 -26.04 -6.07
C ASP A 408 -4.19 -27.19 -7.10
N HIS A 409 -3.37 -28.26 -6.96
CA HIS A 409 -3.41 -29.43 -7.86
C HIS A 409 -4.52 -30.42 -7.52
N THR A 410 -4.95 -30.51 -6.27
CA THR A 410 -6.00 -31.44 -5.83
C THR A 410 -7.40 -30.96 -6.26
N GLU A 411 -7.69 -29.68 -6.16
CA GLU A 411 -8.96 -29.08 -6.64
C GLU A 411 -9.14 -29.19 -8.17
N VAL A 412 -8.05 -29.11 -8.94
CA VAL A 412 -8.08 -29.26 -10.41
C VAL A 412 -8.38 -30.69 -10.85
N ILE A 413 -8.04 -31.68 -10.02
CA ILE A 413 -8.31 -33.12 -10.31
C ILE A 413 -9.72 -33.51 -9.90
N GLU A 414 -10.26 -33.00 -8.79
CA GLU A 414 -11.62 -33.25 -8.33
C GLU A 414 -12.70 -32.53 -9.16
N GLY A 415 -12.39 -31.39 -9.80
CA GLY A 415 -13.32 -30.70 -10.71
C GLY A 415 -13.42 -31.28 -12.12
N LYS A 416 -12.76 -32.43 -12.42
CA LYS A 416 -12.79 -33.11 -13.73
C LYS A 416 -13.47 -34.47 -13.69
N ASN A 417 -14.03 -34.87 -12.58
CA ASN A 417 -14.94 -36.00 -12.45
C ASN A 417 -16.35 -35.47 -12.13
#